data_138617a3ab3b0195aa388dd98bacada6
#
_entry.id   138617a3ab3b0195aa388dd98bacada6
#
_cell.length_a   1.000
_cell.length_b   1.000
_cell.length_c   1.000
_cell.angle_alpha   90.00
_cell.angle_beta   90.00
_cell.angle_gamma   90.00
#
_symmetry.space_group_name_H-M   'P 1'
#
loop_
_entity.id
_entity.type
_entity.pdbx_description
1 polymer ?
#
loop_
_entity_poly.entity_id
_entity_poly.type
_entity_poly.pdbx_seq_one_letter_code
_entity_poly.pdbx_strand_id
1 'polypeptide(L)'
;MSKISQDIIERVRDSADIVDVVSKYVDLKQRGPNFFGLCPFHNEKTPSFSVAPAKQIFYCFGCNAGGNVYSFLMDYQQIPFPDAVKVLAEQYNIPIEFNKKDEDSGLYSSL
;
A
#
# COMPACT_ATOMS: atom_id res chain seq x y z
N MET A 1 -10.55 15.06 14.76
CA MET A 1 -9.57 14.28 14.03
C MET A 1 -10.17 13.73 12.74
N SER A 2 -9.50 13.93 11.66
CA SER A 2 -10.00 13.48 10.36
C SER A 2 -9.84 12.00 10.19
N LYS A 3 -10.87 11.39 9.62
CA LYS A 3 -10.82 9.97 9.27
C LYS A 3 -11.04 9.82 7.77
N ILE A 4 -10.29 8.92 7.19
CA ILE A 4 -10.50 8.58 5.79
C ILE A 4 -11.69 7.64 5.72
N SER A 5 -12.63 7.92 4.83
CA SER A 5 -13.83 7.11 4.74
C SER A 5 -13.51 5.71 4.23
N GLN A 6 -14.34 4.76 4.62
CA GLN A 6 -14.17 3.38 4.16
C GLN A 6 -14.25 3.29 2.64
N ASP A 7 -15.10 4.09 2.03
CA ASP A 7 -15.22 4.11 0.57
C ASP A 7 -13.91 4.46 -0.09
N ILE A 8 -13.20 5.45 0.45
CA ILE A 8 -11.92 5.85 -0.12
C ILE A 8 -10.89 4.76 0.08
N ILE A 9 -10.86 4.15 1.26
CA ILE A 9 -9.92 3.07 1.54
C ILE A 9 -10.10 1.94 0.53
N GLU A 10 -11.34 1.56 0.26
CA GLU A 10 -11.61 0.49 -0.69
C GLU A 10 -11.31 0.90 -2.11
N ARG A 11 -11.65 2.13 -2.47
CA ARG A 11 -11.39 2.62 -3.82
C ARG A 11 -9.89 2.66 -4.12
N VAL A 12 -9.11 3.15 -3.18
CA VAL A 12 -7.66 3.21 -3.34
C VAL A 12 -7.10 1.79 -3.45
N ARG A 13 -7.54 0.89 -2.59
CA ARG A 13 -7.07 -0.48 -2.64
C ARG A 13 -7.40 -1.14 -3.97
N ASP A 14 -8.62 -0.94 -4.46
CA ASP A 14 -9.04 -1.54 -5.72
C ASP A 14 -8.32 -0.95 -6.92
N SER A 15 -7.95 0.32 -6.83
CA SER A 15 -7.22 0.98 -7.92
C SER A 15 -5.74 0.64 -7.90
N ALA A 16 -5.20 0.39 -6.72
CA ALA A 16 -3.77 0.13 -6.57
C ALA A 16 -3.45 -1.30 -7.00
N ASP A 17 -2.34 -1.43 -7.72
CA ASP A 17 -1.83 -2.74 -8.11
C ASP A 17 -0.60 -3.01 -7.24
N ILE A 18 -0.66 -4.07 -6.45
CA ILE A 18 0.43 -4.35 -5.51
C ILE A 18 1.75 -4.57 -6.24
N VAL A 19 1.70 -5.17 -7.44
CA VAL A 19 2.92 -5.35 -8.23
C VAL A 19 3.52 -3.99 -8.59
N ASP A 20 2.66 -3.07 -9.02
CA ASP A 20 3.11 -1.73 -9.42
C ASP A 20 3.70 -0.99 -8.23
N VAL A 21 3.04 -1.06 -7.08
CA VAL A 21 3.52 -0.38 -5.88
C VAL A 21 4.84 -0.97 -5.40
N VAL A 22 4.90 -2.30 -5.28
CA VAL A 22 6.09 -2.96 -4.76
C VAL A 22 7.27 -2.80 -5.70
N SER A 23 7.04 -2.85 -7.01
CA SER A 23 8.14 -2.79 -7.96
C SER A 23 8.86 -1.45 -7.98
N LYS A 24 8.28 -0.42 -7.36
CA LYS A 24 8.99 0.84 -7.19
C LYS A 24 10.13 0.73 -6.17
N TYR A 25 10.06 -0.24 -5.30
CA TYR A 25 11.03 -0.39 -4.22
C TYR A 25 11.79 -1.70 -4.29
N VAL A 26 11.23 -2.71 -4.93
CA VAL A 26 11.80 -4.05 -5.00
C VAL A 26 11.86 -4.47 -6.47
N ASP A 27 12.99 -5.01 -6.87
CA ASP A 27 13.15 -5.51 -8.22
C ASP A 27 12.45 -6.87 -8.31
N LEU A 28 11.30 -6.89 -8.96
CA LEU A 28 10.47 -8.08 -9.07
C LEU A 28 10.63 -8.73 -10.42
N LYS A 29 10.64 -10.06 -10.44
CA LYS A 29 10.68 -10.83 -11.65
C LYS A 29 9.51 -11.78 -11.70
N GLN A 30 8.82 -11.82 -12.82
CA GLN A 30 7.66 -12.65 -12.96
C GLN A 30 8.05 -14.11 -13.14
N ARG A 31 7.37 -14.98 -12.39
CA ARG A 31 7.51 -16.41 -12.52
C ARG A 31 6.12 -17.03 -12.44
N GLY A 32 5.58 -17.41 -13.58
CA GLY A 32 4.22 -17.91 -13.64
C GLY A 32 3.23 -16.80 -13.26
N PRO A 33 2.27 -17.09 -12.41
CA PRO A 33 1.27 -16.08 -12.04
C PRO A 33 1.75 -15.10 -10.98
N ASN A 34 2.94 -15.29 -10.43
CA ASN A 34 3.44 -14.48 -9.32
C ASN A 34 4.73 -13.78 -9.67
N PHE A 35 5.11 -12.81 -8.83
CA PHE A 35 6.37 -12.09 -8.97
C PHE A 35 7.22 -12.36 -7.75
N PHE A 36 8.54 -12.40 -7.94
CA PHE A 36 9.48 -12.74 -6.87
C PHE A 36 10.63 -11.75 -6.86
N GLY A 37 11.18 -11.51 -5.68
CA GLY A 37 12.32 -10.63 -5.52
C GLY A 37 12.94 -10.79 -4.15
N LEU A 38 13.93 -9.95 -3.86
CA LEU A 38 14.58 -9.95 -2.56
C LEU A 38 13.73 -9.15 -1.59
N CYS A 39 13.56 -9.69 -0.38
CA CYS A 39 12.73 -9.05 0.62
C CYS A 39 13.35 -7.72 1.07
N PRO A 40 12.58 -6.63 1.07
CA PRO A 40 13.12 -5.34 1.51
C PRO A 40 13.11 -5.16 3.01
N PHE A 41 12.52 -6.11 3.76
CA PHE A 41 12.40 -5.98 5.20
C PHE A 41 13.54 -6.61 5.96
N HIS A 42 14.39 -7.38 5.27
CA HIS A 42 15.56 -7.97 5.90
C HIS A 42 16.59 -8.28 4.82
N ASN A 43 17.82 -8.52 5.25
CA ASN A 43 18.87 -8.90 4.32
C ASN A 43 18.67 -10.33 3.88
N GLU A 44 18.53 -10.51 2.58
CA GLU A 44 18.26 -11.82 2.02
C GLU A 44 18.90 -11.91 0.65
N LYS A 45 19.57 -13.00 0.39
CA LYS A 45 20.20 -13.18 -0.91
C LYS A 45 19.36 -14.03 -1.84
N THR A 46 18.38 -14.75 -1.31
CA THR A 46 17.50 -15.58 -2.12
C THR A 46 16.18 -14.87 -2.33
N PRO A 47 15.59 -14.95 -3.52
CA PRO A 47 14.32 -14.29 -3.77
C PRO A 47 13.18 -15.04 -3.07
N SER A 48 12.99 -14.70 -1.80
CA SER A 48 11.95 -15.30 -0.98
C SER A 48 10.72 -14.40 -0.84
N PHE A 49 10.77 -13.19 -1.37
CA PHE A 49 9.66 -12.26 -1.33
C PHE A 49 8.79 -12.47 -2.55
N SER A 50 7.51 -12.74 -2.33
CA SER A 50 6.60 -13.00 -3.45
C SER A 50 5.43 -12.05 -3.44
N VAL A 51 4.91 -11.75 -4.62
CA VAL A 51 3.75 -10.90 -4.81
C VAL A 51 2.76 -11.66 -5.67
N ALA A 52 1.53 -11.79 -5.20
CA ALA A 52 0.47 -12.49 -5.91
C ALA A 52 -0.54 -11.48 -6.43
N PRO A 53 -0.46 -11.08 -7.71
CA PRO A 53 -1.36 -10.07 -8.23
C PRO A 53 -2.82 -10.51 -8.26
N ALA A 54 -3.08 -11.78 -8.43
CA ALA A 54 -4.46 -12.27 -8.44
C ALA A 54 -5.15 -12.02 -7.09
N LYS A 55 -4.39 -12.07 -6.02
CA LYS A 55 -4.92 -11.86 -4.67
C LYS A 55 -4.57 -10.48 -4.13
N GLN A 56 -3.70 -9.75 -4.81
CA GLN A 56 -3.24 -8.43 -4.39
C GLN A 56 -2.61 -8.48 -3.01
N ILE A 57 -1.77 -9.48 -2.77
CA ILE A 57 -1.05 -9.63 -1.51
C ILE A 57 0.41 -9.93 -1.79
N PHE A 58 1.23 -9.71 -0.77
CA PHE A 58 2.63 -10.12 -0.79
C PHE A 58 2.90 -11.06 0.37
N TYR A 59 3.98 -11.81 0.26
CA TYR A 59 4.40 -12.68 1.34
C TYR A 59 5.88 -12.97 1.21
N CYS A 60 6.59 -12.94 2.32
CA CYS A 60 8.01 -13.29 2.34
C CYS A 60 8.20 -14.59 3.09
N PHE A 61 8.72 -15.59 2.39
CA PHE A 61 8.94 -16.90 2.99
C PHE A 61 10.11 -16.90 3.98
N GLY A 62 10.93 -15.85 3.92
CA GLY A 62 12.06 -15.76 4.81
C GLY A 62 11.75 -15.18 6.18
N CYS A 63 10.88 -14.17 6.22
CA CYS A 63 10.57 -13.49 7.47
C CYS A 63 9.10 -13.51 7.82
N ASN A 64 8.27 -14.17 7.02
CA ASN A 64 6.84 -14.32 7.25
C ASN A 64 6.06 -12.99 7.21
N ALA A 65 6.66 -11.93 6.66
CA ALA A 65 5.92 -10.69 6.44
C ALA A 65 4.92 -10.92 5.32
N GLY A 66 3.76 -10.30 5.44
CA GLY A 66 2.74 -10.46 4.41
C GLY A 66 1.58 -9.52 4.62
N GLY A 67 0.75 -9.41 3.59
CA GLY A 67 -0.43 -8.56 3.66
C GLY A 67 -0.76 -7.95 2.32
N ASN A 68 -1.58 -6.89 2.36
CA ASN A 68 -1.98 -6.20 1.14
C ASN A 68 -1.07 -5.00 0.88
N VAL A 69 -1.47 -4.18 -0.08
CA VAL A 69 -0.66 -3.03 -0.49
C VAL A 69 -0.45 -2.04 0.65
N TYR A 70 -1.46 -1.87 1.50
CA TYR A 70 -1.30 -0.99 2.67
C TYR A 70 -0.29 -1.55 3.65
N SER A 71 -0.37 -2.85 3.91
CA SER A 71 0.58 -3.51 4.82
C SER A 71 2.01 -3.33 4.33
N PHE A 72 2.21 -3.45 3.03
CA PHE A 72 3.54 -3.27 2.45
C PHE A 72 4.08 -1.86 2.73
N LEU A 73 3.27 -0.85 2.45
CA LEU A 73 3.73 0.52 2.65
C LEU A 73 3.94 0.84 4.12
N MET A 74 3.06 0.36 4.98
CA MET A 74 3.21 0.60 6.41
C MET A 74 4.52 0.01 6.93
N ASP A 75 4.84 -1.20 6.49
CA ASP A 75 6.06 -1.86 6.94
C ASP A 75 7.30 -1.28 6.26
N TYR A 76 7.21 -1.00 4.98
CA TYR A 76 8.37 -0.52 4.23
C TYR A 76 8.74 0.91 4.59
N GLN A 77 7.77 1.78 4.67
CA GLN A 77 8.02 3.19 4.95
C GLN A 77 7.86 3.56 6.42
N GLN A 78 7.45 2.60 7.25
CA GLN A 78 7.26 2.83 8.67
C GLN A 78 6.28 3.98 8.91
N ILE A 79 5.14 3.88 8.27
CA ILE A 79 4.09 4.90 8.38
C ILE A 79 2.80 4.26 8.86
N PRO A 80 1.92 5.04 9.47
CA PRO A 80 0.62 4.51 9.90
C PRO A 80 -0.32 4.30 8.72
N PHE A 81 -1.40 3.57 8.96
CA PHE A 81 -2.35 3.23 7.93
C PHE A 81 -2.92 4.45 7.18
N PRO A 82 -3.35 5.53 7.85
CA PRO A 82 -3.87 6.68 7.09
C PRO A 82 -2.85 7.26 6.12
N ASP A 83 -1.60 7.27 6.51
CA ASP A 83 -0.55 7.80 5.63
C ASP A 83 -0.35 6.88 4.43
N ALA A 84 -0.45 5.57 4.64
CA ALA A 84 -0.34 4.63 3.52
C ALA A 84 -1.45 4.86 2.51
N VAL A 85 -2.67 5.11 2.98
CA VAL A 85 -3.79 5.41 2.10
C VAL A 85 -3.50 6.68 1.31
N LYS A 86 -2.98 7.71 1.96
CA LYS A 86 -2.69 8.97 1.30
C LYS A 86 -1.62 8.81 0.22
N VAL A 87 -0.58 8.04 0.50
CA VAL A 87 0.49 7.81 -0.48
C VAL A 87 -0.09 7.17 -1.74
N LEU A 88 -0.91 6.15 -1.56
CA LEU A 88 -1.49 5.46 -2.70
C LEU A 88 -2.51 6.32 -3.42
N ALA A 89 -3.31 7.07 -2.69
CA ALA A 89 -4.28 7.94 -3.31
C ALA A 89 -3.60 8.96 -4.22
N GLU A 90 -2.48 9.51 -3.77
CA GLU A 90 -1.73 10.45 -4.59
C GLU A 90 -1.15 9.76 -5.82
N GLN A 91 -0.64 8.56 -5.65
CA GLN A 91 -0.05 7.83 -6.75
C GLN A 91 -1.06 7.54 -7.86
N TYR A 92 -2.29 7.24 -7.48
CA TYR A 92 -3.34 6.89 -8.43
C TYR A 92 -4.32 8.02 -8.68
N ASN A 93 -4.00 9.22 -8.20
CA ASN A 93 -4.81 10.42 -8.44
C ASN A 93 -6.23 10.28 -7.93
N ILE A 94 -6.38 9.69 -6.76
CA ILE A 94 -7.67 9.53 -6.14
C ILE A 94 -7.82 10.60 -5.07
N PRO A 95 -8.83 11.47 -5.18
CA PRO A 95 -9.02 12.50 -4.15
C PRO A 95 -9.48 11.87 -2.84
N ILE A 96 -8.89 12.32 -1.75
CA ILE A 96 -9.27 11.86 -0.44
C ILE A 96 -10.22 12.87 0.17
N GLU A 97 -11.38 12.39 0.59
CA GLU A 97 -12.35 13.22 1.26
C GLU A 97 -12.43 12.77 2.71
N PHE A 98 -12.28 13.70 3.61
CA PHE A 98 -12.40 13.41 5.01
C PHE A 98 -13.85 13.60 5.46
N ASN A 99 -14.15 13.03 6.62
CA ASN A 99 -15.47 13.19 7.18
C ASN A 99 -15.78 14.68 7.33
N LYS A 100 -16.96 15.08 6.87
CA LYS A 100 -17.30 16.50 6.86
C LYS A 100 -17.33 17.10 8.25
N LYS A 101 -17.68 16.33 9.23
CA LYS A 101 -17.68 16.84 10.59
C LYS A 101 -16.30 17.27 11.02
N ASP A 102 -15.30 16.54 10.56
CA ASP A 102 -13.93 16.88 10.87
C ASP A 102 -13.49 18.13 10.12
N GLU A 103 -13.95 18.27 8.91
CA GLU A 103 -13.57 19.41 8.09
C GLU A 103 -14.16 20.70 8.62
N ASP A 104 -15.37 20.61 9.11
CA ASP A 104 -16.06 21.80 9.58
C ASP A 104 -15.32 22.49 10.70
N SER A 105 -14.55 21.77 11.39
CA SER A 105 -13.82 22.40 12.47
C SER A 105 -12.74 23.31 11.91
N GLY A 106 -12.59 23.25 10.69
CA GLY A 106 -11.62 24.08 10.13
C GLY A 106 -12.07 25.15 9.26
N LEU A 107 -12.11 25.16 9.14
CA LEU A 107 -12.06 25.50 8.29
C LEU A 107 -11.55 25.67 7.37
N TYR A 108 -11.33 25.41 7.13
CA TYR A 108 -10.85 25.26 6.20
C TYR A 108 -11.04 25.30 5.20
N SER A 109 -11.39 25.70 5.23
CA SER A 109 -11.57 25.58 4.42
C SER A 109 -11.56 25.76 3.47
N SER A 110 -11.39 25.92 3.54
CA SER A 110 -11.37 26.03 2.82
C SER A 110 -10.96 26.09 2.30
N LEU A 111 -10.66 26.00 2.59
CA LEU A 111 -10.37 25.99 2.35
C LEU A 111 -10.28 25.99 1.93
#